data_b8faff58c7fdd3bef58e9e4a96fbd27a
#
_entry.id   b8faff58c7fdd3bef58e9e4a96fbd27a
#
_cell.length_a   1.000
_cell.length_b   1.000
_cell.length_c   1.000
_cell.angle_alpha   90.00
_cell.angle_beta   90.00
_cell.angle_gamma   90.00
#
_symmetry.space_group_name_H-M   'P 1'
#
loop_
_entity.id
_entity.type
_entity.pdbx_description
1 polymer ?
#
loop_
_entity_poly.entity_id
_entity_poly.type
_entity_poly.pdbx_seq_one_letter_code
_entity_poly.pdbx_strand_id
1 'polypeptide(L)'
;MSSVEKNDVTDDPQGISRRRWLQLMGASIALAGTAACRWEKRELLPFDKRPANRTPGTLEHFATTMDIGGSAMGLMVTCVDGRPIKIEGNPKHPYSLGATNAYAQAAILKLYDPDRSGNIVLKTGQGDEVKTLDEFAAFAQSHFAELRQQSGQGLAVLSELSTSPTFAAQRQKLLADFPKTVWVNYEPVAHETGGLRTHLYLDKAEVIVALDADLFGDHPAAVKHARDFAAGREATDGKMNRLYVVESCYSITGAMADHRLPIRSGQIATFAKMLHNAIDVPDVVPGGRPVSRFVMGGDSSIVKFAGAVADDLLTHKGKSVV
;
A
#
# COMPACT_ATOMS: atom_id res chain seq x y z
N MET A 1 37.59 -11.48 67.08
CA MET A 1 36.14 -11.39 66.95
C MET A 1 35.88 -10.17 66.07
N SER A 2 35.70 -10.41 64.81
CA SER A 2 35.43 -9.37 63.81
C SER A 2 34.23 -9.86 63.00
N SER A 3 33.12 -9.10 63.11
CA SER A 3 31.86 -9.33 62.44
C SER A 3 31.99 -8.95 60.97
N VAL A 4 31.74 -9.91 60.08
CA VAL A 4 31.65 -9.71 58.63
C VAL A 4 30.23 -9.21 58.36
N GLU A 5 30.14 -7.99 57.90
CA GLU A 5 28.92 -7.38 57.34
C GLU A 5 28.66 -8.00 55.96
N LYS A 6 27.53 -8.68 55.82
CA LYS A 6 27.00 -9.15 54.52
C LYS A 6 26.39 -7.94 53.79
N ASN A 7 27.03 -7.48 52.75
CA ASN A 7 26.41 -6.61 51.76
C ASN A 7 25.52 -7.48 50.84
N ASP A 8 24.22 -7.39 51.10
CA ASP A 8 23.16 -7.88 50.23
C ASP A 8 22.95 -6.84 49.11
N VAL A 9 23.56 -7.05 47.96
CA VAL A 9 23.28 -6.28 46.75
C VAL A 9 22.13 -6.95 46.05
N THR A 10 20.92 -6.58 46.41
CA THR A 10 19.73 -6.78 45.58
C THR A 10 19.67 -5.66 44.57
N ASP A 11 20.18 -5.90 43.38
CA ASP A 11 20.00 -5.03 42.22
C ASP A 11 18.57 -5.24 41.70
N ASP A 12 17.64 -4.47 42.25
CA ASP A 12 16.25 -4.34 41.74
C ASP A 12 16.28 -3.28 40.64
N PRO A 13 15.96 -3.60 39.37
CA PRO A 13 15.88 -2.59 38.32
C PRO A 13 14.74 -1.64 38.68
N GLN A 14 15.08 -0.51 39.28
CA GLN A 14 14.12 0.53 39.64
C GLN A 14 13.35 0.99 38.44
N GLY A 15 12.21 0.36 38.20
CA GLY A 15 11.22 0.85 37.25
C GLY A 15 10.87 2.30 37.59
N ILE A 16 10.76 3.13 36.55
CA ILE A 16 10.41 4.56 36.72
C ILE A 16 9.11 4.61 37.48
N SER A 17 9.10 5.26 38.67
CA SER A 17 7.89 5.41 39.47
C SER A 17 6.82 6.19 38.68
N ARG A 18 5.53 5.88 38.91
CA ARG A 18 4.40 6.56 38.23
C ARG A 18 4.49 8.08 38.33
N ARG A 19 4.96 8.61 39.48
CA ARG A 19 5.17 10.05 39.69
C ARG A 19 6.28 10.59 38.76
N ARG A 20 7.39 9.88 38.62
CA ARG A 20 8.53 10.28 37.80
C ARG A 20 8.18 10.18 36.32
N TRP A 21 7.35 9.20 35.94
CA TRP A 21 6.81 9.06 34.60
C TRP A 21 5.87 10.21 34.23
N LEU A 22 4.96 10.61 35.14
CA LEU A 22 4.08 11.76 34.96
C LEU A 22 4.87 13.09 34.91
N GLN A 23 5.93 13.22 35.67
CA GLN A 23 6.82 14.40 35.62
C GLN A 23 7.57 14.47 34.27
N LEU A 24 8.07 13.35 33.76
CA LEU A 24 8.71 13.27 32.45
C LEU A 24 7.71 13.56 31.31
N MET A 25 6.50 13.02 31.37
CA MET A 25 5.45 13.34 30.43
C MET A 25 5.05 14.84 30.49
N GLY A 26 4.89 15.41 31.66
CA GLY A 26 4.60 16.83 31.83
C GLY A 26 5.72 17.71 31.26
N ALA A 27 6.97 17.36 31.53
CA ALA A 27 8.13 18.06 30.97
C ALA A 27 8.22 17.93 29.45
N SER A 28 7.95 16.75 28.86
CA SER A 28 7.97 16.56 27.42
C SER A 28 6.83 17.29 26.70
N ILE A 29 5.64 17.37 27.32
CA ILE A 29 4.51 18.15 26.78
C ILE A 29 4.82 19.65 26.84
N ALA A 30 5.44 20.14 27.92
CA ALA A 30 5.88 21.53 28.03
C ALA A 30 6.97 21.87 26.99
N LEU A 31 7.96 20.98 26.79
CA LEU A 31 8.97 21.17 25.74
C LEU A 31 8.37 21.12 24.33
N ALA A 32 7.46 20.19 24.05
CA ALA A 32 6.76 20.10 22.77
C ALA A 32 5.92 21.35 22.50
N GLY A 33 5.26 21.91 23.53
CA GLY A 33 4.49 23.15 23.42
C GLY A 33 5.35 24.37 23.07
N THR A 34 6.57 24.46 23.57
CA THR A 34 7.48 25.58 23.26
C THR A 34 8.17 25.45 21.90
N ALA A 35 8.40 24.22 21.43
CA ALA A 35 9.00 23.97 20.12
C ALA A 35 7.97 24.07 18.97
N ALA A 36 6.70 23.69 19.23
CA ALA A 36 5.64 23.69 18.23
C ALA A 36 5.16 25.10 17.82
N CYS A 37 5.45 26.12 18.60
CA CYS A 37 5.00 27.51 18.31
C CYS A 37 5.95 28.32 17.44
N ARG A 38 7.01 27.72 16.92
CA ARG A 38 7.90 28.43 15.99
C ARG A 38 7.47 28.18 14.55
N TRP A 39 6.27 28.69 14.20
CA TRP A 39 5.90 28.81 12.79
C TRP A 39 6.85 29.83 12.15
N GLU A 40 7.60 29.40 11.16
CA GLU A 40 8.28 30.37 10.30
C GLU A 40 7.24 31.35 9.77
N LYS A 41 7.47 32.63 9.96
CA LYS A 41 6.64 33.66 9.33
C LYS A 41 6.78 33.50 7.83
N ARG A 42 5.86 32.77 7.22
CA ARG A 42 5.78 32.71 5.76
C ARG A 42 5.12 33.99 5.30
N GLU A 43 5.87 34.81 4.57
CA GLU A 43 5.28 35.93 3.87
C GLU A 43 4.35 35.37 2.79
N LEU A 44 3.05 35.65 2.94
CA LEU A 44 2.09 35.40 1.88
C LEU A 44 2.34 36.44 0.82
N LEU A 45 3.08 36.07 -0.24
CA LEU A 45 3.21 36.91 -1.41
C LEU A 45 1.84 36.97 -2.11
N PRO A 46 1.28 38.17 -2.29
CA PRO A 46 0.06 38.30 -3.08
C PRO A 46 0.30 37.83 -4.52
N PHE A 47 -0.75 37.35 -5.18
CA PHE A 47 -0.64 37.03 -6.60
C PHE A 47 -0.20 38.23 -7.41
N ASP A 48 0.84 38.07 -8.21
CA ASP A 48 1.30 39.09 -9.15
C ASP A 48 0.22 39.39 -10.20
N LYS A 49 -0.50 38.36 -10.66
CA LYS A 49 -1.69 38.48 -11.50
C LYS A 49 -2.82 37.67 -10.90
N ARG A 50 -3.69 38.34 -10.16
CA ARG A 50 -4.85 37.70 -9.55
C ARG A 50 -5.85 37.30 -10.63
N PRO A 51 -6.29 36.00 -10.69
CA PRO A 51 -7.38 35.61 -11.56
C PRO A 51 -8.67 36.38 -11.22
N ALA A 52 -9.39 36.80 -12.25
CA ALA A 52 -10.70 37.42 -12.06
C ALA A 52 -11.63 36.46 -11.29
N ASN A 53 -12.46 36.99 -10.42
CA ASN A 53 -13.44 36.25 -9.62
C ASN A 53 -12.86 35.35 -8.52
N ARG A 54 -11.59 35.52 -8.11
CA ARG A 54 -11.03 34.82 -6.94
C ARG A 54 -10.98 35.73 -5.72
N THR A 55 -11.54 35.26 -4.61
CA THR A 55 -11.37 35.90 -3.30
C THR A 55 -10.19 35.25 -2.59
N PRO A 56 -9.20 36.03 -2.08
CA PRO A 56 -8.08 35.46 -1.32
C PRO A 56 -8.52 34.65 -0.13
N GLY A 57 -7.87 33.52 0.13
CA GLY A 57 -8.16 32.64 1.24
C GLY A 57 -9.40 31.75 1.07
N THR A 58 -10.08 31.81 -0.08
CA THR A 58 -11.21 30.91 -0.37
C THR A 58 -10.71 29.50 -0.67
N LEU A 59 -11.34 28.51 -0.03
CA LEU A 59 -11.05 27.09 -0.30
C LEU A 59 -11.62 26.70 -1.67
N GLU A 60 -10.78 26.14 -2.50
CA GLU A 60 -11.16 25.54 -3.79
C GLU A 60 -10.89 24.05 -3.75
N HIS A 61 -11.76 23.25 -4.36
CA HIS A 61 -11.66 21.80 -4.38
C HIS A 61 -11.48 21.31 -5.82
N PHE A 62 -10.44 20.53 -6.06
CA PHE A 62 -10.13 19.96 -7.36
C PHE A 62 -10.18 18.43 -7.29
N ALA A 63 -10.96 17.83 -8.19
CA ALA A 63 -10.95 16.38 -8.36
C ALA A 63 -9.71 15.97 -9.17
N THR A 64 -9.02 14.98 -8.70
CA THR A 64 -7.86 14.40 -9.38
C THR A 64 -7.79 12.90 -9.13
N THR A 65 -6.81 12.25 -9.72
CA THR A 65 -6.58 10.82 -9.55
C THR A 65 -5.09 10.58 -9.31
N MET A 66 -4.78 9.69 -8.39
CA MET A 66 -3.44 9.18 -8.16
C MET A 66 -3.39 7.70 -8.50
N ASP A 67 -2.40 7.30 -9.27
CA ASP A 67 -2.10 5.87 -9.51
C ASP A 67 -1.19 5.38 -8.38
N ILE A 68 -1.60 4.29 -7.72
CA ILE A 68 -0.84 3.64 -6.66
C ILE A 68 -0.81 2.16 -6.98
N GLY A 69 0.37 1.64 -7.33
CA GLY A 69 0.55 0.23 -7.68
C GLY A 69 -0.37 -0.22 -8.83
N GLY A 70 -0.58 0.63 -9.84
CA GLY A 70 -1.44 0.37 -10.97
C GLY A 70 -2.94 0.49 -10.68
N SER A 71 -3.35 0.97 -9.50
CA SER A 71 -4.75 1.21 -9.12
C SER A 71 -5.02 2.71 -9.02
N ALA A 72 -6.01 3.19 -9.77
CA ALA A 72 -6.39 4.59 -9.74
C ALA A 72 -7.23 4.91 -8.50
N MET A 73 -6.78 5.85 -7.68
CA MET A 73 -7.51 6.36 -6.52
C MET A 73 -8.03 7.75 -6.82
N GLY A 74 -9.34 7.94 -6.77
CA GLY A 74 -9.97 9.25 -6.95
C GLY A 74 -9.80 10.11 -5.70
N LEU A 75 -9.29 11.31 -5.88
CA LEU A 75 -8.95 12.24 -4.82
C LEU A 75 -9.65 13.59 -5.00
N MET A 76 -9.86 14.29 -3.90
CA MET A 76 -10.22 15.69 -3.83
C MET A 76 -9.10 16.46 -3.18
N VAL A 77 -8.56 17.44 -3.87
CA VAL A 77 -7.50 18.30 -3.39
C VAL A 77 -8.06 19.65 -3.02
N THR A 78 -7.88 20.04 -1.78
CA THR A 78 -8.25 21.38 -1.29
C THR A 78 -7.06 22.30 -1.50
N CYS A 79 -7.31 23.41 -2.17
CA CYS A 79 -6.34 24.46 -2.45
C CYS A 79 -6.77 25.80 -1.85
N VAL A 80 -5.78 26.58 -1.44
CA VAL A 80 -5.94 27.99 -1.08
C VAL A 80 -5.04 28.79 -2.00
N ASP A 81 -5.62 29.73 -2.71
CA ASP A 81 -4.87 30.61 -3.64
C ASP A 81 -3.93 29.84 -4.59
N GLY A 82 -4.45 28.71 -5.14
CA GLY A 82 -3.68 27.84 -6.02
C GLY A 82 -2.68 26.91 -5.31
N ARG A 83 -2.60 26.98 -3.99
CA ARG A 83 -1.72 26.14 -3.19
C ARG A 83 -2.47 24.93 -2.63
N PRO A 84 -2.13 23.70 -3.00
CA PRO A 84 -2.69 22.50 -2.39
C PRO A 84 -2.32 22.40 -0.92
N ILE A 85 -3.32 22.19 -0.04
CA ILE A 85 -3.12 22.12 1.40
C ILE A 85 -3.63 20.83 2.03
N LYS A 86 -4.56 20.12 1.38
CA LYS A 86 -5.16 18.88 1.88
C LYS A 86 -5.55 17.97 0.74
N ILE A 87 -5.36 16.67 0.94
CA ILE A 87 -5.84 15.62 0.04
C ILE A 87 -6.83 14.74 0.80
N GLU A 88 -7.97 14.45 0.17
CA GLU A 88 -8.99 13.54 0.68
C GLU A 88 -9.49 12.64 -0.45
N GLY A 89 -10.20 11.57 -0.13
CA GLY A 89 -10.83 10.72 -1.13
C GLY A 89 -11.99 11.43 -1.82
N ASN A 90 -12.20 11.12 -3.10
CA ASN A 90 -13.34 11.64 -3.85
C ASN A 90 -14.58 10.78 -3.57
N PRO A 91 -15.65 11.32 -2.94
CA PRO A 91 -16.86 10.56 -2.61
C PRO A 91 -17.63 10.07 -3.84
N LYS A 92 -17.41 10.69 -5.00
CA LYS A 92 -18.04 10.28 -6.27
C LYS A 92 -17.23 9.23 -7.03
N HIS A 93 -16.03 8.91 -6.58
CA HIS A 93 -15.21 7.90 -7.24
C HIS A 93 -15.67 6.48 -6.83
N PRO A 94 -16.04 5.61 -7.78
CA PRO A 94 -16.71 4.32 -7.47
C PRO A 94 -15.85 3.35 -6.67
N TYR A 95 -14.54 3.52 -6.72
CA TYR A 95 -13.58 2.65 -6.04
C TYR A 95 -13.32 3.08 -4.60
N SER A 96 -13.01 4.36 -4.36
CA SER A 96 -12.64 4.88 -3.04
C SER A 96 -13.83 5.34 -2.21
N LEU A 97 -14.92 5.82 -2.86
CA LEU A 97 -16.13 6.38 -2.23
C LEU A 97 -15.84 7.36 -1.08
N GLY A 98 -14.83 8.20 -1.26
CA GLY A 98 -14.42 9.19 -0.27
C GLY A 98 -13.31 8.73 0.69
N ALA A 99 -12.92 7.46 0.67
CA ALA A 99 -11.80 6.97 1.46
C ALA A 99 -10.46 7.21 0.75
N THR A 100 -9.39 7.27 1.54
CA THR A 100 -8.02 7.45 1.06
C THR A 100 -7.05 6.76 2.01
N ASN A 101 -5.80 6.59 1.60
CA ASN A 101 -4.75 5.99 2.41
C ASN A 101 -3.66 7.02 2.79
N ALA A 102 -2.74 6.61 3.64
CA ALA A 102 -1.64 7.44 4.11
C ALA A 102 -0.73 7.91 2.97
N TYR A 103 -0.49 7.09 1.95
CA TYR A 103 0.36 7.43 0.80
C TYR A 103 -0.24 8.56 -0.03
N ALA A 104 -1.55 8.50 -0.31
CA ALA A 104 -2.24 9.56 -1.04
C ALA A 104 -2.27 10.86 -0.23
N GLN A 105 -2.52 10.78 1.08
CA GLN A 105 -2.49 11.96 1.96
C GLN A 105 -1.10 12.59 2.04
N ALA A 106 -0.06 11.78 2.18
CA ALA A 106 1.31 12.22 2.24
C ALA A 106 1.86 12.76 0.89
N ALA A 107 1.22 12.44 -0.24
CA ALA A 107 1.67 12.89 -1.56
C ALA A 107 1.76 14.41 -1.69
N ILE A 108 0.98 15.16 -0.89
CA ILE A 108 1.05 16.62 -0.85
C ILE A 108 2.44 17.11 -0.42
N LEU A 109 3.14 16.37 0.45
CA LEU A 109 4.47 16.74 0.94
C LEU A 109 5.50 16.78 -0.20
N LYS A 110 5.33 15.93 -1.22
CA LYS A 110 6.21 15.91 -2.40
C LYS A 110 6.17 17.21 -3.20
N LEU A 111 5.09 17.98 -3.10
CA LEU A 111 4.99 19.29 -3.77
C LEU A 111 5.84 20.36 -3.08
N TYR A 112 6.09 20.20 -1.78
CA TYR A 112 6.80 21.17 -0.93
C TYR A 112 8.16 20.66 -0.47
N ASP A 113 8.59 19.52 -0.99
CA ASP A 113 9.90 18.95 -0.70
C ASP A 113 10.99 19.86 -1.26
N PRO A 114 11.93 20.35 -0.43
CA PRO A 114 13.03 21.19 -0.89
C PRO A 114 13.98 20.46 -1.85
N ASP A 115 14.09 19.14 -1.74
CA ASP A 115 14.96 18.30 -2.57
C ASP A 115 14.30 17.87 -3.90
N ARG A 116 13.08 18.32 -4.13
CA ARG A 116 12.36 18.06 -5.37
C ARG A 116 13.10 18.67 -6.56
N SER A 117 13.21 17.92 -7.67
CA SER A 117 13.78 18.41 -8.91
C SER A 117 13.04 19.66 -9.41
N GLY A 118 13.71 20.80 -9.39
CA GLY A 118 13.16 22.10 -9.81
C GLY A 118 13.57 22.51 -11.21
N ASN A 119 14.61 21.89 -11.78
CA ASN A 119 15.20 22.29 -13.04
C ASN A 119 15.44 21.08 -13.96
N ILE A 120 15.51 21.35 -15.25
CA ILE A 120 16.05 20.43 -16.23
C ILE A 120 17.57 20.48 -16.12
N VAL A 121 18.22 19.35 -15.95
CA VAL A 121 19.65 19.25 -15.70
C VAL A 121 20.29 18.35 -16.76
N LEU A 122 21.32 18.90 -17.43
CA LEU A 122 22.21 18.11 -18.25
C LEU A 122 23.45 17.73 -17.43
N LYS A 123 23.63 16.43 -17.21
CA LYS A 123 24.81 15.91 -16.52
C LYS A 123 25.98 15.83 -17.48
N THR A 124 27.04 16.55 -17.18
CA THR A 124 28.29 16.53 -17.94
C THR A 124 29.42 15.94 -17.10
N GLY A 125 30.52 15.57 -17.73
CA GLY A 125 31.71 15.10 -16.99
C GLY A 125 32.36 16.18 -16.10
N GLN A 126 31.93 17.45 -16.23
CA GLN A 126 32.43 18.59 -15.47
C GLN A 126 31.45 19.08 -14.41
N GLY A 127 30.24 18.52 -14.35
CA GLY A 127 29.19 18.89 -13.40
C GLY A 127 27.81 18.98 -14.04
N ASP A 128 26.86 19.42 -13.24
CA ASP A 128 25.47 19.57 -13.63
C ASP A 128 25.19 20.96 -14.20
N GLU A 129 24.64 21.02 -15.42
CA GLU A 129 24.24 22.27 -16.08
C GLU A 129 22.71 22.39 -16.11
N VAL A 130 22.19 23.50 -15.62
CA VAL A 130 20.76 23.80 -15.70
C VAL A 130 20.42 24.23 -17.13
N LYS A 131 19.38 23.59 -17.70
CA LYS A 131 18.89 23.85 -19.05
C LYS A 131 17.46 24.36 -19.04
N THR A 132 17.08 25.07 -20.07
CA THR A 132 15.69 25.49 -20.31
C THR A 132 14.89 24.38 -20.95
N LEU A 133 13.55 24.51 -20.93
CA LEU A 133 12.66 23.57 -21.61
C LEU A 133 12.90 23.56 -23.14
N ASP A 134 13.19 24.72 -23.74
CA ASP A 134 13.43 24.82 -25.17
C ASP A 134 14.73 24.13 -25.59
N GLU A 135 15.79 24.25 -24.79
CA GLU A 135 17.05 23.52 -25.02
C GLU A 135 16.83 22.00 -24.89
N PHE A 136 16.09 21.57 -23.90
CA PHE A 136 15.73 20.16 -23.76
C PHE A 136 14.88 19.66 -24.94
N ALA A 137 13.90 20.44 -25.38
CA ALA A 137 13.03 20.08 -26.51
C ALA A 137 13.84 19.95 -27.82
N ALA A 138 14.78 20.87 -28.06
CA ALA A 138 15.67 20.80 -29.22
C ALA A 138 16.57 19.56 -29.20
N PHE A 139 17.16 19.27 -28.04
CA PHE A 139 17.93 18.05 -27.83
C PHE A 139 17.08 16.79 -28.07
N ALA A 140 15.91 16.73 -27.43
CA ALA A 140 15.02 15.58 -27.54
C ALA A 140 14.57 15.35 -29.00
N GLN A 141 14.23 16.42 -29.73
CA GLN A 141 13.83 16.34 -31.13
C GLN A 141 14.92 15.73 -32.00
N SER A 142 16.15 16.18 -31.85
CA SER A 142 17.31 15.67 -32.57
C SER A 142 17.58 14.20 -32.22
N HIS A 143 17.66 13.89 -30.94
CA HIS A 143 17.94 12.55 -30.43
C HIS A 143 16.87 11.51 -30.84
N PHE A 144 15.59 11.85 -30.71
CA PHE A 144 14.50 10.95 -31.13
C PHE A 144 14.37 10.84 -32.67
N ALA A 145 14.83 11.83 -33.44
CA ALA A 145 14.90 11.69 -34.90
C ALA A 145 15.94 10.64 -35.29
N GLU A 146 17.08 10.59 -34.65
CA GLU A 146 18.11 9.55 -34.88
C GLU A 146 17.60 8.16 -34.48
N LEU A 147 16.99 8.04 -33.30
CA LEU A 147 16.37 6.77 -32.85
C LEU A 147 15.30 6.27 -33.82
N ARG A 148 14.51 7.19 -34.41
CA ARG A 148 13.48 6.83 -35.41
C ARG A 148 14.10 6.24 -36.68
N GLN A 149 15.24 6.78 -37.15
CA GLN A 149 15.96 6.22 -38.29
C GLN A 149 16.42 4.77 -38.03
N GLN A 150 16.72 4.44 -36.77
CA GLN A 150 17.12 3.10 -36.33
C GLN A 150 15.91 2.25 -35.85
N SER A 151 14.68 2.72 -36.09
CA SER A 151 13.45 2.06 -35.63
C SER A 151 13.38 1.87 -34.11
N GLY A 152 14.06 2.70 -33.33
CA GLY A 152 14.12 2.61 -31.88
C GLY A 152 15.14 1.61 -31.33
N GLN A 153 16.10 1.18 -32.14
CA GLN A 153 17.19 0.34 -31.63
C GLN A 153 18.01 1.09 -30.58
N GLY A 154 18.18 0.47 -29.40
CA GLY A 154 18.86 1.07 -28.26
C GLY A 154 17.93 1.88 -27.33
N LEU A 155 16.67 2.09 -27.71
CA LEU A 155 15.69 2.68 -26.80
C LEU A 155 15.13 1.62 -25.86
N ALA A 156 15.24 1.87 -24.56
CA ALA A 156 14.63 1.06 -23.53
C ALA A 156 13.74 1.92 -22.62
N VAL A 157 12.57 1.43 -22.29
CA VAL A 157 11.62 2.07 -21.38
C VAL A 157 11.36 1.15 -20.20
N LEU A 158 11.60 1.63 -19.01
CA LEU A 158 11.23 0.98 -17.75
C LEU A 158 10.05 1.75 -17.15
N SER A 159 8.96 1.04 -16.86
CA SER A 159 7.78 1.66 -16.27
C SER A 159 7.15 0.76 -15.21
N GLU A 160 6.40 1.36 -14.30
CA GLU A 160 5.46 0.63 -13.47
C GLU A 160 4.27 0.13 -14.30
N LEU A 161 3.49 -0.81 -13.76
CA LEU A 161 2.20 -1.16 -14.32
C LEU A 161 1.23 0.01 -14.12
N SER A 162 0.44 0.31 -15.14
CA SER A 162 -0.60 1.33 -15.05
C SER A 162 -1.88 0.87 -15.72
N THR A 163 -3.02 1.13 -15.10
CA THR A 163 -4.36 0.89 -15.68
C THR A 163 -4.89 2.08 -16.47
N SER A 164 -4.10 3.14 -16.63
CA SER A 164 -4.47 4.33 -17.38
C SER A 164 -4.67 4.01 -18.87
N PRO A 165 -5.86 4.25 -19.45
CA PRO A 165 -6.08 4.08 -20.89
C PRO A 165 -5.19 5.00 -21.73
N THR A 166 -4.90 6.21 -21.22
CA THR A 166 -4.00 7.18 -21.87
C THR A 166 -2.57 6.63 -21.92
N PHE A 167 -2.08 6.04 -20.82
CA PHE A 167 -0.77 5.41 -20.78
C PHE A 167 -0.68 4.25 -21.79
N ALA A 168 -1.69 3.40 -21.85
CA ALA A 168 -1.77 2.30 -22.80
C ALA A 168 -1.73 2.80 -24.27
N ALA A 169 -2.50 3.85 -24.58
CA ALA A 169 -2.51 4.45 -25.92
C ALA A 169 -1.15 5.07 -26.28
N GLN A 170 -0.51 5.79 -25.33
CA GLN A 170 0.83 6.36 -25.55
C GLN A 170 1.89 5.29 -25.73
N ARG A 171 1.84 4.20 -24.94
CA ARG A 171 2.73 3.05 -25.13
C ARG A 171 2.57 2.43 -26.50
N GLN A 172 1.33 2.20 -26.94
CA GLN A 172 1.06 1.63 -28.26
C GLN A 172 1.61 2.54 -29.38
N LYS A 173 1.41 3.86 -29.27
CA LYS A 173 1.94 4.83 -30.23
C LYS A 173 3.46 4.82 -30.24
N LEU A 174 4.13 4.81 -29.08
CA LEU A 174 5.58 4.76 -28.99
C LEU A 174 6.13 3.49 -29.63
N LEU A 175 5.55 2.32 -29.37
CA LEU A 175 5.99 1.07 -29.96
C LEU A 175 5.71 0.98 -31.47
N ALA A 176 4.70 1.70 -31.98
CA ALA A 176 4.47 1.83 -33.40
C ALA A 176 5.52 2.74 -34.08
N ASP A 177 5.89 3.85 -33.45
CA ASP A 177 6.90 4.78 -33.93
C ASP A 177 8.34 4.22 -33.81
N PHE A 178 8.57 3.36 -32.82
CA PHE A 178 9.88 2.77 -32.46
C PHE A 178 9.77 1.25 -32.25
N PRO A 179 9.58 0.45 -33.29
CA PRO A 179 9.24 -0.99 -33.16
C PRO A 179 10.33 -1.87 -32.54
N LYS A 180 11.59 -1.41 -32.48
CA LYS A 180 12.69 -2.13 -31.83
C LYS A 180 12.92 -1.71 -30.38
N THR A 181 12.03 -0.89 -29.82
CA THR A 181 12.10 -0.48 -28.42
C THR A 181 11.88 -1.66 -27.48
N VAL A 182 12.71 -1.78 -26.46
CA VAL A 182 12.50 -2.71 -25.36
C VAL A 182 11.67 -2.03 -24.29
N TRP A 183 10.48 -2.54 -24.04
CA TRP A 183 9.62 -2.03 -22.95
C TRP A 183 9.51 -3.08 -21.87
N VAL A 184 9.92 -2.72 -20.63
CA VAL A 184 9.88 -3.58 -19.47
C VAL A 184 8.99 -2.93 -18.39
N ASN A 185 8.08 -3.73 -17.84
CA ASN A 185 7.35 -3.33 -16.63
C ASN A 185 8.07 -3.91 -15.42
N TYR A 186 8.25 -3.09 -14.40
CA TYR A 186 8.86 -3.46 -13.13
C TYR A 186 7.93 -3.09 -11.98
N GLU A 187 7.60 -4.08 -11.18
CA GLU A 187 6.90 -3.89 -9.91
C GLU A 187 7.83 -4.36 -8.79
N PRO A 188 8.15 -3.50 -7.83
CA PRO A 188 9.04 -3.86 -6.72
C PRO A 188 8.42 -4.93 -5.81
N VAL A 189 7.09 -4.97 -5.76
CA VAL A 189 6.31 -6.01 -5.07
C VAL A 189 5.41 -6.66 -6.09
N ALA A 190 5.72 -7.90 -6.46
CA ALA A 190 4.93 -8.66 -7.43
C ALA A 190 3.59 -9.07 -6.78
N HIS A 191 2.55 -8.31 -7.05
CA HIS A 191 1.19 -8.62 -6.59
C HIS A 191 0.44 -9.53 -7.55
N GLU A 192 0.84 -9.58 -8.82
CA GLU A 192 0.14 -10.35 -9.85
C GLU A 192 1.12 -10.95 -10.85
N THR A 193 0.88 -12.18 -11.24
CA THR A 193 1.65 -12.90 -12.25
C THR A 193 0.82 -13.07 -13.52
N GLY A 194 1.47 -12.97 -14.69
CA GLY A 194 0.86 -13.31 -15.97
C GLY A 194 -0.03 -12.24 -16.62
N GLY A 195 0.06 -10.98 -16.16
CA GLY A 195 -0.69 -9.85 -16.75
C GLY A 195 -2.20 -9.87 -16.44
N LEU A 196 -2.62 -10.72 -15.52
CA LEU A 196 -3.98 -10.75 -14.99
C LEU A 196 -4.05 -9.86 -13.78
N ARG A 197 -5.18 -9.16 -13.62
CA ARG A 197 -5.49 -8.38 -12.44
C ARG A 197 -6.65 -9.00 -11.70
N THR A 198 -6.45 -9.28 -10.42
CA THR A 198 -7.46 -9.85 -9.55
C THR A 198 -8.38 -8.76 -9.02
N HIS A 199 -9.68 -8.94 -9.14
CA HIS A 199 -10.68 -8.09 -8.50
C HIS A 199 -11.42 -8.87 -7.42
N LEU A 200 -11.11 -8.56 -6.17
CA LEU A 200 -11.76 -9.20 -5.03
C LEU A 200 -13.05 -8.46 -4.66
N TYR A 201 -14.09 -9.22 -4.40
CA TYR A 201 -15.40 -8.76 -3.93
C TYR A 201 -15.59 -9.19 -2.47
N LEU A 202 -14.84 -8.54 -1.55
CA LEU A 202 -14.87 -8.90 -0.13
C LEU A 202 -16.20 -8.57 0.54
N ASP A 203 -17.00 -7.68 -0.04
CA ASP A 203 -18.38 -7.37 0.35
C ASP A 203 -19.34 -8.57 0.19
N LYS A 204 -18.98 -9.54 -0.67
CA LYS A 204 -19.76 -10.74 -0.94
C LYS A 204 -19.20 -11.99 -0.27
N ALA A 205 -18.02 -11.88 0.33
CA ALA A 205 -17.34 -12.99 0.94
C ALA A 205 -17.81 -13.20 2.39
N GLU A 206 -18.26 -14.40 2.71
CA GLU A 206 -18.58 -14.83 4.08
C GLU A 206 -17.33 -15.40 4.78
N VAL A 207 -16.39 -15.97 4.00
CA VAL A 207 -15.09 -16.46 4.47
C VAL A 207 -13.98 -15.91 3.60
N ILE A 208 -12.97 -15.34 4.22
CA ILE A 208 -11.80 -14.75 3.57
C ILE A 208 -10.55 -15.43 4.15
N VAL A 209 -9.66 -15.90 3.30
CA VAL A 209 -8.39 -16.49 3.69
C VAL A 209 -7.27 -15.72 3.00
N ALA A 210 -6.40 -15.08 3.77
CA ALA A 210 -5.23 -14.39 3.28
C ALA A 210 -3.96 -15.21 3.58
N LEU A 211 -3.22 -15.56 2.54
CA LEU A 211 -1.97 -16.30 2.62
C LEU A 211 -0.81 -15.38 2.29
N ASP A 212 -0.12 -14.87 3.31
CA ASP A 212 0.99 -13.91 3.26
C ASP A 212 0.66 -12.66 2.43
N ALA A 213 -0.63 -12.25 2.44
CA ALA A 213 -1.16 -11.14 1.64
C ALA A 213 -1.73 -10.05 2.55
N ASP A 214 -1.16 -8.85 2.48
CA ASP A 214 -1.69 -7.69 3.19
C ASP A 214 -2.76 -6.96 2.37
N LEU A 215 -4.00 -7.47 2.44
CA LEU A 215 -5.14 -6.95 1.68
C LEU A 215 -5.53 -5.51 2.06
N PHE A 216 -5.22 -5.08 3.29
CA PHE A 216 -5.65 -3.79 3.86
C PHE A 216 -4.51 -2.78 3.98
N GLY A 217 -3.26 -3.18 3.77
CA GLY A 217 -2.09 -2.31 3.83
C GLY A 217 -1.44 -2.09 2.46
N ASP A 218 -0.63 -3.03 2.02
CA ASP A 218 0.22 -2.86 0.84
C ASP A 218 -0.49 -3.15 -0.49
N HIS A 219 -1.67 -3.77 -0.46
CA HIS A 219 -2.38 -4.07 -1.68
C HIS A 219 -2.85 -2.79 -2.39
N PRO A 220 -2.67 -2.64 -3.72
CA PRO A 220 -3.12 -1.46 -4.46
C PRO A 220 -4.60 -1.13 -4.25
N ALA A 221 -5.43 -2.15 -4.00
CA ALA A 221 -6.86 -2.05 -3.72
C ALA A 221 -7.21 -1.96 -2.23
N ALA A 222 -6.24 -1.74 -1.34
CA ALA A 222 -6.43 -1.80 0.12
C ALA A 222 -7.62 -0.98 0.63
N VAL A 223 -7.81 0.23 0.11
CA VAL A 223 -8.92 1.11 0.51
C VAL A 223 -10.30 0.49 0.19
N LYS A 224 -10.43 -0.12 -1.00
CA LYS A 224 -11.65 -0.85 -1.40
C LYS A 224 -11.83 -2.09 -0.53
N HIS A 225 -10.77 -2.87 -0.37
CA HIS A 225 -10.82 -4.11 0.40
C HIS A 225 -11.20 -3.86 1.87
N ALA A 226 -10.62 -2.83 2.51
CA ALA A 226 -10.95 -2.47 3.88
C ALA A 226 -12.43 -2.06 4.02
N ARG A 227 -12.97 -1.28 3.09
CA ARG A 227 -14.38 -0.89 3.07
C ARG A 227 -15.29 -2.10 2.87
N ASP A 228 -15.00 -2.91 1.86
CA ASP A 228 -15.82 -4.08 1.53
C ASP A 228 -15.82 -5.10 2.68
N PHE A 229 -14.68 -5.30 3.31
CA PHE A 229 -14.55 -6.12 4.51
C PHE A 229 -15.38 -5.56 5.67
N ALA A 230 -15.30 -4.24 5.92
CA ALA A 230 -16.06 -3.59 6.98
C ALA A 230 -17.58 -3.69 6.76
N ALA A 231 -18.05 -3.61 5.52
CA ALA A 231 -19.47 -3.79 5.19
C ALA A 231 -19.99 -5.18 5.58
N GLY A 232 -19.16 -6.23 5.49
CA GLY A 232 -19.49 -7.57 5.95
C GLY A 232 -19.43 -7.77 7.48
N ARG A 233 -19.08 -6.71 8.23
CA ARG A 233 -18.95 -6.71 9.70
C ARG A 233 -20.10 -6.02 10.42
N GLU A 234 -21.11 -5.58 9.70
CA GLU A 234 -22.31 -5.02 10.32
C GLU A 234 -23.12 -6.13 10.97
N ALA A 235 -23.01 -6.24 12.29
CA ALA A 235 -23.58 -7.34 13.08
C ALA A 235 -25.11 -7.22 13.29
N THR A 236 -25.83 -6.43 12.50
CA THR A 236 -27.28 -6.22 12.62
C THR A 236 -28.07 -7.51 12.49
N ASP A 237 -27.60 -8.47 11.68
CA ASP A 237 -28.29 -9.74 11.41
C ASP A 237 -27.61 -10.96 12.05
N GLY A 238 -26.62 -10.75 12.92
CA GLY A 238 -25.80 -11.82 13.49
C GLY A 238 -24.89 -12.52 12.49
N LYS A 239 -24.83 -12.02 11.25
CA LYS A 239 -23.96 -12.52 10.19
C LYS A 239 -22.75 -11.62 10.08
N MET A 240 -21.58 -12.21 10.25
CA MET A 240 -20.31 -11.52 10.14
C MET A 240 -19.37 -12.38 9.30
N ASN A 241 -18.66 -11.75 8.35
CA ASN A 241 -17.62 -12.45 7.62
C ASN A 241 -16.50 -12.92 8.56
N ARG A 242 -15.78 -13.97 8.18
CA ARG A 242 -14.64 -14.50 8.92
C ARG A 242 -13.37 -14.33 8.11
N LEU A 243 -12.35 -13.79 8.77
CA LEU A 243 -11.03 -13.58 8.19
C LEU A 243 -10.00 -14.50 8.85
N TYR A 244 -9.46 -15.40 8.06
CA TYR A 244 -8.33 -16.23 8.40
C TYR A 244 -7.08 -15.66 7.75
N VAL A 245 -6.00 -15.48 8.54
CA VAL A 245 -4.72 -14.96 8.01
C VAL A 245 -3.60 -15.90 8.39
N VAL A 246 -2.85 -16.31 7.38
CA VAL A 246 -1.62 -17.10 7.53
C VAL A 246 -0.48 -16.26 6.99
N GLU A 247 0.41 -15.81 7.86
CA GLU A 247 1.43 -14.83 7.50
C GLU A 247 2.74 -15.02 8.26
N SER A 248 3.80 -14.52 7.68
CA SER A 248 5.14 -14.56 8.28
C SER A 248 5.46 -13.31 9.10
N CYS A 249 4.95 -12.16 8.67
CA CYS A 249 5.06 -10.88 9.37
C CYS A 249 3.68 -10.40 9.83
N TYR A 250 3.65 -9.61 10.90
CA TYR A 250 2.38 -9.06 11.39
C TYR A 250 1.95 -7.89 10.50
N SER A 251 0.92 -8.11 9.69
CA SER A 251 0.36 -7.12 8.76
C SER A 251 -0.88 -6.41 9.32
N ILE A 252 -1.36 -5.38 8.60
CA ILE A 252 -2.65 -4.73 8.92
C ILE A 252 -3.78 -5.74 8.76
N THR A 253 -3.74 -6.60 7.75
CA THR A 253 -4.72 -7.67 7.55
C THR A 253 -4.68 -8.68 8.69
N GLY A 254 -3.47 -9.07 9.15
CA GLY A 254 -3.30 -9.92 10.31
C GLY A 254 -3.82 -9.32 11.62
N ALA A 255 -3.74 -8.00 11.77
CA ALA A 255 -4.29 -7.28 12.93
C ALA A 255 -5.83 -7.30 12.96
N MET A 256 -6.47 -7.42 11.81
CA MET A 256 -7.93 -7.49 11.66
C MET A 256 -8.49 -8.91 11.62
N ALA A 257 -7.61 -9.93 11.65
CA ALA A 257 -7.99 -11.33 11.53
C ALA A 257 -8.79 -11.83 12.72
N ASP A 258 -9.82 -12.64 12.46
CA ASP A 258 -10.52 -13.41 13.49
C ASP A 258 -9.65 -14.59 13.94
N HIS A 259 -8.95 -15.19 12.99
CA HIS A 259 -8.06 -16.31 13.21
C HIS A 259 -6.74 -16.09 12.48
N ARG A 260 -5.65 -15.97 13.23
CA ARG A 260 -4.31 -15.73 12.70
C ARG A 260 -3.37 -16.89 13.02
N LEU A 261 -2.66 -17.37 12.01
CA LEU A 261 -1.61 -18.38 12.15
C LEU A 261 -0.26 -17.80 11.70
N PRO A 262 0.66 -17.49 12.62
CA PRO A 262 2.02 -17.07 12.27
C PRO A 262 2.86 -18.29 11.88
N ILE A 263 3.39 -18.31 10.66
CA ILE A 263 4.32 -19.35 10.18
C ILE A 263 5.45 -18.72 9.38
N ARG A 264 6.53 -19.47 9.16
CA ARG A 264 7.65 -19.00 8.35
C ARG A 264 7.22 -18.85 6.89
N SER A 265 7.73 -17.83 6.19
CA SER A 265 7.41 -17.56 4.79
C SER A 265 7.60 -18.80 3.88
N GLY A 266 8.67 -19.57 4.10
CA GLY A 266 8.90 -20.82 3.37
C GLY A 266 7.87 -21.93 3.62
N GLN A 267 7.02 -21.82 4.64
CA GLN A 267 5.94 -22.77 4.94
C GLN A 267 4.59 -22.38 4.31
N ILE A 268 4.42 -21.15 3.85
CA ILE A 268 3.17 -20.65 3.27
C ILE A 268 2.73 -21.48 2.06
N ALA A 269 3.65 -21.75 1.13
CA ALA A 269 3.34 -22.58 -0.05
C ALA A 269 2.96 -24.03 0.34
N THR A 270 3.56 -24.57 1.40
CA THR A 270 3.21 -25.90 1.92
C THR A 270 1.83 -25.88 2.55
N PHE A 271 1.50 -24.82 3.32
CA PHE A 271 0.18 -24.63 3.88
C PHE A 271 -0.89 -24.50 2.79
N ALA A 272 -0.63 -23.72 1.74
CA ALA A 272 -1.55 -23.55 0.61
C ALA A 272 -1.84 -24.89 -0.09
N LYS A 273 -0.82 -25.73 -0.32
CA LYS A 273 -0.98 -27.09 -0.86
C LYS A 273 -1.79 -27.99 0.08
N MET A 274 -1.56 -27.88 1.38
CA MET A 274 -2.28 -28.64 2.40
C MET A 274 -3.78 -28.26 2.39
N LEU A 275 -4.05 -26.96 2.33
CA LEU A 275 -5.42 -26.43 2.26
C LEU A 275 -6.12 -26.86 0.96
N HIS A 276 -5.44 -26.74 -0.19
CA HIS A 276 -5.94 -27.21 -1.48
C HIS A 276 -6.32 -28.68 -1.44
N ASN A 277 -5.44 -29.54 -0.96
CA ASN A 277 -5.70 -30.99 -0.83
C ASN A 277 -6.88 -31.27 0.10
N ALA A 278 -7.04 -30.49 1.18
CA ALA A 278 -8.14 -30.66 2.11
C ALA A 278 -9.52 -30.29 1.49
N ILE A 279 -9.52 -29.35 0.52
CA ILE A 279 -10.73 -28.93 -0.18
C ILE A 279 -11.08 -29.87 -1.34
N ASP A 280 -10.08 -30.31 -2.11
CA ASP A 280 -10.30 -31.08 -3.35
C ASP A 280 -10.43 -32.59 -3.14
N VAL A 281 -9.97 -33.14 -2.00
CA VAL A 281 -10.09 -34.57 -1.74
C VAL A 281 -11.52 -34.89 -1.27
N PRO A 282 -12.24 -35.80 -1.96
CA PRO A 282 -13.58 -36.23 -1.51
C PRO A 282 -13.52 -36.90 -0.13
N ASP A 283 -14.52 -36.63 0.69
CA ASP A 283 -14.61 -37.19 2.06
C ASP A 283 -14.57 -38.73 2.12
N VAL A 284 -14.89 -39.37 1.02
CA VAL A 284 -14.96 -40.84 0.91
C VAL A 284 -14.40 -41.30 -0.43
N VAL A 285 -13.38 -42.16 -0.41
CA VAL A 285 -12.98 -42.92 -1.61
C VAL A 285 -13.98 -44.00 -1.88
N PRO A 286 -14.25 -44.40 -3.14
CA PRO A 286 -15.05 -45.58 -3.45
C PRO A 286 -14.51 -46.79 -2.71
N GLY A 287 -15.30 -47.31 -1.73
CA GLY A 287 -14.84 -48.38 -0.81
C GLY A 287 -15.00 -48.06 0.67
N GLY A 288 -15.51 -46.87 1.05
CA GLY A 288 -16.02 -46.57 2.40
C GLY A 288 -14.93 -46.28 3.46
N ARG A 289 -13.67 -46.02 3.07
CA ARG A 289 -12.64 -45.62 4.02
C ARG A 289 -12.58 -44.07 4.07
N PRO A 290 -12.65 -43.45 5.25
CA PRO A 290 -12.38 -42.02 5.39
C PRO A 290 -10.95 -41.74 4.96
N VAL A 291 -10.77 -40.84 4.01
CA VAL A 291 -9.44 -40.33 3.64
C VAL A 291 -9.03 -39.35 4.72
N SER A 292 -7.92 -39.62 5.37
CA SER A 292 -7.29 -38.59 6.20
C SER A 292 -6.90 -37.43 5.28
N ARG A 293 -7.61 -36.32 5.33
CA ARG A 293 -7.33 -35.11 4.57
C ARG A 293 -5.92 -34.53 4.84
N PHE A 294 -5.29 -35.00 5.90
CA PHE A 294 -3.99 -34.52 6.38
C PHE A 294 -3.00 -35.69 6.57
N VAL A 295 -2.40 -36.11 5.48
CA VAL A 295 -1.27 -37.05 5.54
C VAL A 295 0.02 -36.25 5.42
N MET A 296 0.46 -35.62 6.51
CA MET A 296 1.86 -35.19 6.68
C MET A 296 2.15 -34.98 8.18
N GLY A 297 3.22 -35.56 8.68
CA GLY A 297 3.79 -35.27 9.99
C GLY A 297 4.23 -33.82 10.04
N GLY A 298 3.39 -32.95 10.58
CA GLY A 298 3.62 -31.53 10.78
C GLY A 298 3.16 -31.10 12.17
N ASP A 299 3.46 -29.85 12.51
CA ASP A 299 2.98 -29.23 13.75
C ASP A 299 1.46 -29.39 13.84
N SER A 300 0.97 -30.00 14.91
CA SER A 300 -0.44 -30.31 15.08
C SER A 300 -1.32 -29.05 15.05
N SER A 301 -0.77 -27.88 15.36
CA SER A 301 -1.48 -26.60 15.31
C SER A 301 -1.75 -26.14 13.87
N ILE A 302 -0.79 -26.28 12.98
CA ILE A 302 -0.92 -25.95 11.55
C ILE A 302 -1.95 -26.83 10.88
N VAL A 303 -1.90 -28.14 11.17
CA VAL A 303 -2.86 -29.13 10.63
C VAL A 303 -4.28 -28.86 11.11
N LYS A 304 -4.48 -28.57 12.40
CA LYS A 304 -5.79 -28.22 12.96
C LYS A 304 -6.33 -26.93 12.34
N PHE A 305 -5.48 -25.92 12.19
CA PHE A 305 -5.89 -24.65 11.57
C PHE A 305 -6.29 -24.85 10.12
N ALA A 306 -5.51 -25.58 9.32
CA ALA A 306 -5.84 -25.87 7.93
C ALA A 306 -7.16 -26.66 7.80
N GLY A 307 -7.43 -27.58 8.74
CA GLY A 307 -8.69 -28.33 8.81
C GLY A 307 -9.89 -27.41 9.06
N ALA A 308 -9.79 -26.55 10.06
CA ALA A 308 -10.87 -25.61 10.37
C ALA A 308 -11.16 -24.64 9.20
N VAL A 309 -10.10 -24.14 8.55
CA VAL A 309 -10.25 -23.29 7.35
C VAL A 309 -10.89 -24.06 6.20
N ALA A 310 -10.47 -25.30 5.93
CA ALA A 310 -11.04 -26.12 4.86
C ALA A 310 -12.52 -26.41 5.08
N ASP A 311 -12.90 -26.77 6.30
CA ASP A 311 -14.30 -27.07 6.65
C ASP A 311 -15.18 -25.83 6.48
N ASP A 312 -14.67 -24.66 6.87
CA ASP A 312 -15.38 -23.39 6.71
C ASP A 312 -15.53 -23.00 5.23
N LEU A 313 -14.47 -23.12 4.43
CA LEU A 313 -14.51 -22.87 2.99
C LEU A 313 -15.49 -23.82 2.26
N LEU A 314 -15.50 -25.10 2.63
CA LEU A 314 -16.40 -26.10 2.06
C LEU A 314 -17.87 -25.80 2.38
N THR A 315 -18.15 -25.31 3.59
CA THR A 315 -19.50 -24.91 4.02
C THR A 315 -19.98 -23.65 3.28
N HIS A 316 -19.05 -22.77 2.87
CA HIS A 316 -19.34 -21.48 2.22
C HIS A 316 -18.91 -21.44 0.76
N LYS A 317 -19.05 -22.55 0.02
CA LYS A 317 -18.72 -22.61 -1.42
C LYS A 317 -19.46 -21.51 -2.22
N GLY A 318 -18.70 -20.79 -3.06
CA GLY A 318 -19.22 -19.68 -3.87
C GLY A 318 -19.36 -18.35 -3.12
N LYS A 319 -19.04 -18.33 -1.81
CA LYS A 319 -19.06 -17.13 -0.95
C LYS A 319 -17.76 -16.95 -0.17
N SER A 320 -16.70 -17.51 -0.68
CA SER A 320 -15.37 -17.45 -0.07
C SER A 320 -14.31 -16.93 -1.04
N VAL A 321 -13.25 -16.35 -0.49
CA VAL A 321 -12.07 -15.85 -1.20
C VAL A 321 -10.81 -16.41 -0.54
N VAL A 322 -9.87 -16.94 -1.33
CA VAL A 322 -8.56 -17.43 -0.89
C VAL A 322 -7.47 -16.73 -1.70
#